data_2a2f8d3a5ae4786ce880e21d66e51c96
#
_entry.id   2a2f8d3a5ae4786ce880e21d66e51c96
#
_cell.length_a   1.000
_cell.length_b   1.000
_cell.length_c   1.000
_cell.angle_alpha   90.00
_cell.angle_beta   90.00
_cell.angle_gamma   90.00
#
_symmetry.space_group_name_H-M   'P 1'
#
loop_
_entity.id
_entity.type
_entity.pdbx_description
1 polymer ?
#
loop_
_entity_poly.entity_id
_entity_poly.type
_entity_poly.pdbx_seq_one_letter_code
_entity_poly.pdbx_strand_id
1 'polypeptide(L)'
;MKTYEGKTLDDVIQHACQDLGITPDELTYEIIEEKKGLFSKKVVIECYCESMVQEYMESFVRKTLTNMEFQVETVSYVQDGRIYCNINTDNNSILIGKGGVILRAFNLIARQAVQNEFKKRFEISVDINGYKEDR
;
A
#
# COMPACT_ATOMS: atom_id res chain seq x y z
N MET A 1 0.08 6.23 5.75
CA MET A 1 1.44 6.75 5.96
C MET A 1 1.72 6.93 7.44
N LYS A 2 2.98 7.06 7.79
CA LYS A 2 3.37 7.29 9.19
C LYS A 2 4.10 8.60 9.32
N THR A 3 4.01 9.20 10.51
CA THR A 3 4.76 10.42 10.80
C THR A 3 5.80 10.13 11.87
N TYR A 4 6.95 10.78 11.73
CA TYR A 4 8.05 10.69 12.68
C TYR A 4 8.57 12.11 12.96
N GLU A 5 9.12 12.29 14.14
CA GLU A 5 9.56 13.59 14.59
C GLU A 5 10.93 13.48 15.26
N GLY A 6 11.73 14.49 15.11
CA GLY A 6 13.06 14.59 15.74
C GLY A 6 13.62 15.99 15.63
N LYS A 7 14.87 16.15 16.03
CA LYS A 7 15.52 17.46 16.02
C LYS A 7 16.12 17.82 14.66
N THR A 8 16.65 16.84 13.94
CA THR A 8 17.23 17.05 12.63
C THR A 8 16.61 16.05 11.64
N LEU A 9 16.73 16.34 10.36
CA LEU A 9 16.23 15.44 9.33
C LEU A 9 16.92 14.07 9.38
N ASP A 10 18.25 14.06 9.61
CA ASP A 10 18.98 12.80 9.70
C ASP A 10 18.48 11.94 10.87
N ASP A 11 18.23 12.57 12.01
CA ASP A 11 17.72 11.86 13.19
C ASP A 11 16.35 11.25 12.91
N VAL A 12 15.48 11.99 12.23
CA VAL A 12 14.12 11.53 11.92
C VAL A 12 14.15 10.38 10.92
N ILE A 13 14.97 10.50 9.88
CA ILE A 13 15.11 9.45 8.87
C ILE A 13 15.66 8.17 9.52
N GLN A 14 16.67 8.32 10.37
CA GLN A 14 17.26 7.17 11.06
C GLN A 14 16.24 6.48 11.96
N HIS A 15 15.48 7.26 12.71
CA HIS A 15 14.43 6.73 13.59
C HIS A 15 13.36 5.99 12.76
N ALA A 16 12.90 6.60 11.68
CA ALA A 16 11.90 5.99 10.81
C ALA A 16 12.40 4.67 10.23
N CYS A 17 13.62 4.66 9.72
CA CYS A 17 14.20 3.45 9.12
C CYS A 17 14.38 2.34 10.14
N GLN A 18 14.79 2.70 11.36
CA GLN A 18 14.96 1.75 12.44
C GLN A 18 13.63 1.14 12.85
N ASP A 19 12.61 1.96 12.96
CA ASP A 19 11.27 1.51 13.33
C ASP A 19 10.64 0.64 12.24
N LEU A 20 10.84 1.00 10.98
CA LEU A 20 10.28 0.26 9.85
C LEU A 20 11.13 -0.91 9.39
N GLY A 21 12.36 -1.02 9.88
CA GLY A 21 13.26 -2.11 9.50
C GLY A 21 13.75 -2.00 8.06
N ILE A 22 14.01 -0.79 7.58
CA ILE A 22 14.44 -0.53 6.20
C ILE A 22 15.69 0.34 6.17
N THR A 23 16.27 0.47 4.98
CA THR A 23 17.38 1.39 4.75
C THR A 23 16.83 2.74 4.25
N PRO A 24 17.62 3.83 4.38
CA PRO A 24 17.13 5.16 3.97
C PRO A 24 16.72 5.27 2.51
N ASP A 25 17.34 4.52 1.62
CA ASP A 25 16.98 4.53 0.21
C ASP A 25 15.63 3.88 -0.06
N GLU A 26 15.10 3.09 0.88
CA GLU A 26 13.79 2.48 0.77
C GLU A 26 12.68 3.38 1.32
N LEU A 27 13.03 4.49 1.96
CA LEU A 27 12.07 5.37 2.57
C LEU A 27 11.66 6.49 1.62
N THR A 28 10.37 6.66 1.41
CA THR A 28 9.81 7.82 0.70
C THR A 28 9.21 8.74 1.75
N TYR A 29 9.64 10.00 1.78
CA TYR A 29 9.18 10.91 2.81
C TYR A 29 8.97 12.33 2.28
N GLU A 30 8.23 13.10 3.04
CA GLU A 30 8.00 14.51 2.81
C GLU A 30 8.09 15.22 4.14
N ILE A 31 8.78 16.36 4.20
CA ILE A 31 8.88 17.17 5.42
C ILE A 31 7.60 17.98 5.54
N ILE A 32 6.83 17.74 6.60
CA ILE A 32 5.56 18.44 6.79
C ILE A 32 5.65 19.56 7.81
N GLU A 33 6.71 19.58 8.62
CA GLU A 33 6.92 20.65 9.58
C GLU A 33 8.40 20.76 9.87
N GLU A 34 8.91 22.00 9.95
CA GLU A 34 10.32 22.22 10.28
C GLU A 34 10.45 23.51 11.09
N LYS A 35 11.11 23.43 12.25
CA LYS A 35 11.43 24.59 13.08
C LYS A 35 12.94 24.66 13.27
N LYS A 36 13.53 25.84 13.00
CA LYS A 36 14.96 26.05 13.15
C LYS A 36 15.23 27.18 14.15
N GLY A 37 14.73 27.03 15.36
CA GLY A 37 14.93 28.01 16.39
C GLY A 37 16.27 27.84 17.10
N LEU A 38 16.69 28.89 17.85
CA LEU A 38 17.91 28.84 18.66
C LEU A 38 17.78 27.87 19.83
N PHE A 39 16.59 27.76 20.38
CA PHE A 39 16.34 26.97 21.58
C PHE A 39 15.47 25.73 21.32
N SER A 40 14.88 25.63 20.16
CA SER A 40 14.10 24.45 19.80
C SER A 40 14.23 24.16 18.32
N LYS A 41 14.50 22.91 18.00
CA LYS A 41 14.57 22.40 16.64
C LYS A 41 13.60 21.25 16.52
N LYS A 42 12.88 21.22 15.41
CA LYS A 42 11.90 20.16 15.18
C LYS A 42 11.76 19.89 13.69
N VAL A 43 11.80 18.64 13.34
CA VAL A 43 11.51 18.19 11.96
C VAL A 43 10.49 17.07 12.07
N VAL A 44 9.40 17.20 11.31
CA VAL A 44 8.37 16.16 11.20
C VAL A 44 8.28 15.73 9.77
N ILE A 45 8.35 14.43 9.52
CA ILE A 45 8.18 13.86 8.20
C ILE A 45 6.96 12.95 8.16
N GLU A 46 6.34 12.89 7.00
CA GLU A 46 5.32 11.89 6.69
C GLU A 46 5.95 10.95 5.66
N CYS A 47 5.90 9.65 5.90
CA CYS A 47 6.67 8.73 5.10
C CYS A 47 5.97 7.38 4.91
N TYR A 48 6.49 6.63 3.95
CA TYR A 48 6.08 5.25 3.71
C TYR A 48 7.21 4.48 3.03
N CYS A 49 7.07 3.16 3.01
CA CYS A 49 7.94 2.28 2.25
C CYS A 49 7.08 1.29 1.47
N GLU A 50 7.69 0.56 0.56
CA GLU A 50 6.97 -0.34 -0.33
C GLU A 50 6.15 -1.39 0.42
N SER A 51 6.69 -1.95 1.51
CA SER A 51 5.96 -2.95 2.28
C SER A 51 4.69 -2.40 2.92
N MET A 52 4.68 -1.11 3.27
CA MET A 52 3.47 -0.46 3.80
C MET A 52 2.38 -0.36 2.73
N VAL A 53 2.77 -0.06 1.50
CA VAL A 53 1.83 0.01 0.39
C VAL A 53 1.24 -1.37 0.11
N GLN A 54 2.09 -2.38 0.10
CA GLN A 54 1.69 -3.77 -0.11
C GLN A 54 0.72 -4.24 0.98
N GLU A 55 1.02 -3.98 2.24
CA GLU A 55 0.15 -4.33 3.36
C GLU A 55 -1.19 -3.61 3.31
N TYR A 56 -1.18 -2.33 2.97
CA TYR A 56 -2.41 -1.56 2.87
C TYR A 56 -3.30 -2.13 1.77
N MET A 57 -2.73 -2.41 0.61
CA MET A 57 -3.47 -2.98 -0.50
C MET A 57 -4.08 -4.32 -0.13
N GLU A 58 -3.29 -5.21 0.45
CA GLU A 58 -3.76 -6.54 0.82
C GLU A 58 -4.85 -6.48 1.88
N SER A 59 -4.68 -5.59 2.86
CA SER A 59 -5.68 -5.38 3.91
C SER A 59 -6.99 -4.84 3.33
N PHE A 60 -6.88 -3.88 2.40
CA PHE A 60 -8.06 -3.32 1.73
C PHE A 60 -8.84 -4.39 0.98
N VAL A 61 -8.12 -5.20 0.21
CA VAL A 61 -8.72 -6.28 -0.57
C VAL A 61 -9.42 -7.27 0.35
N ARG A 62 -8.73 -7.71 1.39
CA ARG A 62 -9.28 -8.69 2.32
C ARG A 62 -10.51 -8.17 3.06
N LYS A 63 -10.45 -6.95 3.56
CA LYS A 63 -11.57 -6.35 4.29
C LYS A 63 -12.77 -6.15 3.39
N THR A 64 -12.55 -5.67 2.18
CA THR A 64 -13.64 -5.44 1.23
C THR A 64 -14.36 -6.75 0.90
N LEU A 65 -13.60 -7.79 0.59
CA LEU A 65 -14.20 -9.08 0.23
C LEU A 65 -14.86 -9.76 1.42
N THR A 66 -14.28 -9.64 2.60
CA THR A 66 -14.89 -10.17 3.81
C THR A 66 -16.21 -9.47 4.10
N ASN A 67 -16.27 -8.15 3.90
CA ASN A 67 -17.51 -7.40 4.07
C ASN A 67 -18.57 -7.77 3.04
N MET A 68 -18.17 -8.29 1.89
CA MET A 68 -19.07 -8.81 0.88
C MET A 68 -19.43 -10.27 1.11
N GLU A 69 -19.04 -10.79 2.28
CA GLU A 69 -19.36 -12.15 2.73
C GLU A 69 -18.62 -13.26 1.98
N PHE A 70 -17.49 -12.92 1.34
CA PHE A 70 -16.61 -13.95 0.79
C PHE A 70 -15.66 -14.45 1.89
N GLN A 71 -15.33 -15.73 1.84
CA GLN A 71 -14.16 -16.24 2.54
C GLN A 71 -12.99 -16.07 1.60
N VAL A 72 -11.93 -15.39 2.05
CA VAL A 72 -10.89 -14.95 1.16
C VAL A 72 -9.50 -15.30 1.69
N GLU A 73 -8.65 -15.76 0.79
CA GLU A 73 -7.22 -15.92 1.04
C GLU A 73 -6.48 -15.01 0.06
N THR A 74 -5.45 -14.34 0.52
CA THR A 74 -4.67 -13.44 -0.33
C THR A 74 -3.20 -13.75 -0.22
N VAL A 75 -2.49 -13.57 -1.33
CA VAL A 75 -1.03 -13.61 -1.38
C VAL A 75 -0.60 -12.40 -2.19
N SER A 76 0.28 -11.59 -1.62
CA SER A 76 0.78 -10.41 -2.33
C SER A 76 2.29 -10.52 -2.53
N TYR A 77 2.78 -9.91 -3.59
CA TYR A 77 4.20 -9.86 -3.89
C TYR A 77 4.49 -8.67 -4.80
N VAL A 78 5.77 -8.32 -4.88
CA VAL A 78 6.22 -7.20 -5.72
C VAL A 78 7.17 -7.76 -6.77
N GLN A 79 6.98 -7.35 -8.01
CA GLN A 79 7.85 -7.75 -9.11
C GLN A 79 7.94 -6.62 -10.12
N ASP A 80 9.16 -6.22 -10.45
CA ASP A 80 9.42 -5.16 -11.45
C ASP A 80 8.66 -3.87 -11.16
N GLY A 81 8.60 -3.49 -9.88
CA GLY A 81 7.93 -2.25 -9.47
C GLY A 81 6.43 -2.33 -9.42
N ARG A 82 5.85 -3.48 -9.73
CA ARG A 82 4.41 -3.67 -9.69
C ARG A 82 4.02 -4.52 -8.48
N ILE A 83 2.96 -4.14 -7.81
CA ILE A 83 2.45 -4.85 -6.64
C ILE A 83 1.30 -5.75 -7.09
N TYR A 84 1.42 -7.02 -6.79
CA TYR A 84 0.42 -8.02 -7.17
C TYR A 84 -0.30 -8.55 -5.93
N CYS A 85 -1.60 -8.77 -6.06
CA CYS A 85 -2.38 -9.45 -5.05
C CYS A 85 -3.17 -10.55 -5.72
N ASN A 86 -2.90 -11.78 -5.34
CA ASN A 86 -3.61 -12.93 -5.87
C ASN A 86 -4.64 -13.38 -4.84
N ILE A 87 -5.88 -13.52 -5.28
CA ILE A 87 -7.02 -13.80 -4.40
C ILE A 87 -7.57 -15.18 -4.69
N ASN A 88 -7.97 -15.87 -3.65
CA ASN A 88 -8.77 -17.08 -3.78
C ASN A 88 -9.94 -16.97 -2.81
N THR A 89 -11.17 -17.19 -3.31
CA THR A 89 -12.38 -17.10 -2.51
C THR A 89 -13.20 -18.38 -2.62
N ASP A 90 -14.23 -18.47 -1.78
CA ASP A 90 -15.19 -19.57 -1.83
C ASP A 90 -16.11 -19.48 -3.05
N ASN A 91 -16.08 -18.37 -3.80
CA ASN A 91 -16.87 -18.24 -5.03
C ASN A 91 -16.20 -17.27 -6.00
N ASN A 92 -15.13 -17.73 -6.64
CA ASN A 92 -14.36 -16.93 -7.59
C ASN A 92 -15.18 -16.48 -8.80
N SER A 93 -16.13 -17.30 -9.24
CA SER A 93 -16.94 -16.98 -10.43
C SER A 93 -17.73 -15.69 -10.25
N ILE A 94 -18.31 -15.49 -9.07
CA ILE A 94 -19.09 -14.29 -8.80
C ILE A 94 -18.16 -13.07 -8.78
N LEU A 95 -16.99 -13.21 -8.17
CA LEU A 95 -16.06 -12.11 -8.07
C LEU A 95 -15.45 -11.71 -9.41
N ILE A 96 -15.23 -12.67 -10.31
CA ILE A 96 -14.74 -12.37 -11.66
C ILE A 96 -15.82 -11.65 -12.45
N GLY A 97 -17.04 -12.19 -12.44
CA GLY A 97 -18.12 -11.66 -13.25
C GLY A 97 -18.00 -12.04 -14.71
N LYS A 98 -19.01 -11.70 -15.49
CA LYS A 98 -19.04 -12.03 -16.90
C LYS A 98 -17.94 -11.26 -17.65
N GLY A 99 -17.06 -12.00 -18.31
CA GLY A 99 -15.95 -11.38 -19.05
C GLY A 99 -14.95 -10.66 -18.17
N GLY A 100 -14.94 -10.93 -16.87
CA GLY A 100 -14.01 -10.32 -15.94
C GLY A 100 -14.39 -8.90 -15.51
N VAL A 101 -15.64 -8.48 -15.74
CA VAL A 101 -16.06 -7.10 -15.51
C VAL A 101 -15.97 -6.69 -14.03
N ILE A 102 -16.32 -7.60 -13.13
CA ILE A 102 -16.30 -7.29 -11.70
C ILE A 102 -14.86 -7.23 -11.22
N LEU A 103 -14.02 -8.14 -11.67
CA LEU A 103 -12.59 -8.12 -11.31
C LEU A 103 -11.91 -6.84 -11.79
N ARG A 104 -12.22 -6.38 -13.01
CA ARG A 104 -11.66 -5.11 -13.51
C ARG A 104 -12.12 -3.92 -12.70
N ALA A 105 -13.40 -3.90 -12.31
CA ALA A 105 -13.93 -2.83 -11.46
C ALA A 105 -13.25 -2.85 -10.09
N PHE A 106 -13.02 -4.03 -9.53
CA PHE A 106 -12.35 -4.18 -8.25
C PHE A 106 -10.89 -3.71 -8.32
N ASN A 107 -10.20 -4.01 -9.42
CA ASN A 107 -8.85 -3.50 -9.64
C ASN A 107 -8.82 -1.96 -9.61
N LEU A 108 -9.79 -1.33 -10.26
CA LEU A 108 -9.88 0.12 -10.29
C LEU A 108 -10.08 0.69 -8.88
N ILE A 109 -10.95 0.09 -8.11
CA ILE A 109 -11.24 0.52 -6.74
C ILE A 109 -10.00 0.35 -5.86
N ALA A 110 -9.31 -0.77 -5.98
CA ALA A 110 -8.09 -1.03 -5.19
C ALA A 110 -6.99 -0.02 -5.51
N ARG A 111 -6.78 0.28 -6.79
CA ARG A 111 -5.80 1.29 -7.21
C ARG A 111 -6.15 2.66 -6.65
N GLN A 112 -7.41 3.02 -6.70
CA GLN A 112 -7.88 4.30 -6.19
C GLN A 112 -7.69 4.42 -4.68
N ALA A 113 -7.97 3.36 -3.93
CA ALA A 113 -7.79 3.34 -2.49
C ALA A 113 -6.33 3.55 -2.11
N VAL A 114 -5.42 2.87 -2.80
CA VAL A 114 -3.98 3.00 -2.53
C VAL A 114 -3.49 4.39 -2.90
N GLN A 115 -3.92 4.91 -4.04
CA GLN A 115 -3.54 6.26 -4.46
C GLN A 115 -4.03 7.32 -3.47
N ASN A 116 -5.23 7.17 -2.93
CA ASN A 116 -5.75 8.11 -1.95
C ASN A 116 -4.97 8.06 -0.64
N GLU A 117 -4.59 6.85 -0.22
CA GLU A 117 -3.87 6.70 1.05
C GLU A 117 -2.45 7.25 0.98
N PHE A 118 -1.72 6.95 -0.09
CA PHE A 118 -0.31 7.31 -0.21
C PHE A 118 -0.05 8.54 -1.07
N LYS A 119 -1.12 9.12 -1.63
CA LYS A 119 -1.06 10.35 -2.43
C LYS A 119 -0.14 10.23 -3.65
N LYS A 120 -0.04 9.02 -4.18
CA LYS A 120 0.80 8.70 -5.31
C LYS A 120 0.20 7.53 -6.07
N ARG A 121 0.44 7.48 -7.38
CA ARG A 121 -0.03 6.40 -8.23
C ARG A 121 0.92 5.22 -8.15
N PHE A 122 0.38 4.04 -7.92
CA PHE A 122 1.16 2.80 -7.89
C PHE A 122 0.62 1.83 -8.94
N GLU A 123 1.53 1.02 -9.49
CA GLU A 123 1.15 -0.05 -10.39
C GLU A 123 0.70 -1.24 -9.55
N ILE A 124 -0.59 -1.53 -9.57
CA ILE A 124 -1.21 -2.57 -8.77
C ILE A 124 -2.03 -3.48 -9.66
N SER A 125 -1.95 -4.77 -9.41
CA SER A 125 -2.77 -5.75 -10.11
C SER A 125 -3.35 -6.73 -9.10
N VAL A 126 -4.67 -6.83 -9.07
CA VAL A 126 -5.40 -7.80 -8.27
C VAL A 126 -5.94 -8.86 -9.23
N ASP A 127 -5.64 -10.12 -8.98
CA ASP A 127 -6.10 -11.20 -9.84
C ASP A 127 -6.68 -12.32 -8.98
N ILE A 128 -7.39 -13.23 -9.62
CA ILE A 128 -8.04 -14.34 -8.95
C ILE A 128 -7.36 -15.62 -9.37
N ASN A 129 -7.16 -16.50 -8.39
CA ASN A 129 -6.48 -17.76 -8.61
C ASN A 129 -7.13 -18.55 -9.76
N GLY A 130 -6.33 -18.94 -10.73
CA GLY A 130 -6.81 -19.69 -11.88
C GLY A 130 -7.42 -18.86 -13.00
N TYR A 131 -7.61 -17.55 -12.80
CA TYR A 131 -8.09 -16.66 -13.85
C TYR A 131 -7.00 -15.64 -14.15
N LYS A 132 -6.69 -15.48 -15.41
CA LYS A 132 -5.75 -14.45 -15.79
C LYS A 132 -6.46 -13.41 -16.57
N GLU A 133 -6.50 -12.21 -15.94
CA GLU A 133 -7.08 -11.14 -16.63
C GLU A 133 -6.11 -10.64 -17.60
N ASP A 134 -6.29 -10.83 -18.90
CA ASP A 134 -5.33 -10.31 -19.64
C ASP A 134 -5.76 -9.90 -20.76
N ARG A 135 -5.63 -10.00 -21.03
CA ARG A 135 -5.50 -10.44 -21.95
C ARG A 135 -6.02 -9.58 -22.96
#